data_2ceec89b3dd95a778704a15073233a5b
#
_entry.id   2ceec89b3dd95a778704a15073233a5b
#
_cell.length_a   1.000
_cell.length_b   1.000
_cell.length_c   1.000
_cell.angle_alpha   90.00
_cell.angle_beta   90.00
_cell.angle_gamma   90.00
#
_symmetry.space_group_name_H-M   'P 1'
#
loop_
_entity.id
_entity.type
_entity.pdbx_description
1 polymer ?
#
loop_
_entity_poly.entity_id
_entity_poly.type
_entity_poly.pdbx_seq_one_letter_code
_entity_poly.pdbx_strand_id
1 'polypeptide(L)'
;MIRTFLIASLIISNFTLAEYTNSNGKALEKPFKDLIKWVRSDVEPKLAQIDVSSEWQTINLNESDNYIIWIGHSTFLIKKDGITILTDPVFSDRASPFKNVGPERLIPPAMSIDQLP
;
A
#
# COMPACT_ATOMS: atom_id res chain seq x y z
N MET A 1 -8.89 -24.04 -33.18
CA MET A 1 -7.66 -24.34 -32.43
C MET A 1 -6.54 -23.29 -32.57
N ILE A 2 -6.45 -22.50 -33.64
CA ILE A 2 -5.37 -21.54 -33.91
C ILE A 2 -5.51 -20.24 -33.07
N ARG A 3 -6.73 -19.86 -32.65
CA ARG A 3 -6.96 -18.60 -31.91
C ARG A 3 -6.47 -18.63 -30.45
N THR A 4 -6.45 -19.78 -29.80
CA THR A 4 -6.06 -19.92 -28.39
C THR A 4 -4.54 -19.82 -28.17
N PHE A 5 -3.76 -20.26 -29.19
CA PHE A 5 -2.29 -20.16 -29.14
C PHE A 5 -1.75 -18.73 -29.32
N LEU A 6 -2.46 -17.87 -30.05
CA LEU A 6 -2.05 -16.49 -30.29
C LEU A 6 -2.20 -15.62 -29.03
N ILE A 7 -3.19 -15.89 -28.19
CA ILE A 7 -3.41 -15.15 -26.93
C ILE A 7 -2.35 -15.52 -25.88
N ALA A 8 -1.97 -16.80 -25.81
CA ALA A 8 -0.91 -17.25 -24.91
C ALA A 8 0.47 -16.66 -25.30
N SER A 9 0.76 -16.52 -26.59
CA SER A 9 2.00 -15.93 -27.08
C SER A 9 2.09 -14.43 -26.79
N LEU A 10 0.97 -13.69 -26.81
CA LEU A 10 0.95 -12.25 -26.51
C LEU A 10 1.17 -11.94 -25.02
N ILE A 11 0.77 -12.85 -24.14
CA ILE A 11 0.97 -12.68 -22.68
C ILE A 11 2.43 -12.92 -22.29
N ILE A 12 3.14 -13.79 -22.99
CA ILE A 12 4.54 -14.12 -22.69
C ILE A 12 5.51 -13.04 -23.20
N SER A 13 5.16 -12.30 -24.25
CA SER A 13 6.06 -11.32 -24.87
C SER A 13 6.21 -9.98 -24.12
N ASN A 14 5.44 -9.74 -23.05
CA ASN A 14 5.48 -8.49 -22.27
C ASN A 14 6.16 -8.61 -20.90
N PHE A 15 6.79 -9.74 -20.59
CA PHE A 15 7.67 -9.82 -19.41
C PHE A 15 9.04 -9.23 -19.76
N THR A 16 9.12 -7.92 -19.86
CA THR A 16 10.39 -7.23 -19.67
C THR A 16 10.77 -7.37 -18.20
N LEU A 17 11.71 -8.26 -17.92
CA LEU A 17 12.36 -8.35 -16.61
C LEU A 17 13.13 -7.05 -16.39
N ALA A 18 12.51 -6.06 -15.74
CA ALA A 18 13.25 -4.93 -15.22
C ALA A 18 14.10 -5.46 -14.07
N GLU A 19 15.40 -5.53 -14.26
CA GLU A 19 16.34 -5.91 -13.22
C GLU A 19 16.54 -4.71 -12.29
N TYR A 20 15.88 -4.75 -11.12
CA TYR A 20 16.08 -3.76 -10.08
C TYR A 20 17.24 -4.21 -9.18
N THR A 21 18.28 -3.41 -9.13
CA THR A 21 19.40 -3.62 -8.23
C THR A 21 19.35 -2.64 -7.07
N ASN A 22 19.76 -3.09 -5.89
CA ASN A 22 19.99 -2.19 -4.75
C ASN A 22 21.14 -1.24 -5.03
N SER A 23 21.27 -0.16 -4.26
CA SER A 23 22.37 0.81 -4.35
C SER A 23 23.76 0.19 -4.23
N ASN A 24 23.89 -1.01 -3.67
CA ASN A 24 25.12 -1.81 -3.58
C ASN A 24 25.36 -2.73 -4.81
N GLY A 25 24.55 -2.59 -5.87
CA GLY A 25 24.68 -3.37 -7.11
C GLY A 25 24.18 -4.81 -7.03
N LYS A 26 23.58 -5.24 -5.91
CA LYS A 26 23.05 -6.60 -5.79
C LYS A 26 21.60 -6.65 -6.29
N ALA A 27 21.31 -7.58 -7.18
CA ALA A 27 19.96 -7.88 -7.63
C ALA A 27 19.11 -8.39 -6.45
N LEU A 28 17.82 -8.01 -6.44
CA LEU A 28 16.84 -8.53 -5.50
C LEU A 28 16.37 -9.92 -5.98
N GLU A 29 17.17 -10.94 -5.70
CA GLU A 29 16.77 -12.31 -5.94
C GLU A 29 15.87 -12.82 -4.80
N LYS A 30 14.55 -12.70 -4.98
CA LYS A 30 13.59 -13.38 -4.12
C LYS A 30 12.94 -14.52 -4.91
N PRO A 31 13.39 -15.76 -4.72
CA PRO A 31 12.80 -16.89 -5.38
C PRO A 31 11.32 -17.05 -4.98
N PHE A 32 10.49 -17.49 -5.91
CA PHE A 32 9.04 -17.66 -5.73
C PHE A 32 8.66 -18.53 -4.52
N LYS A 33 9.54 -19.46 -4.14
CA LYS A 33 9.39 -20.28 -2.91
C LYS A 33 9.34 -19.42 -1.63
N ASP A 34 10.04 -18.30 -1.59
CA ASP A 34 10.06 -17.42 -0.43
C ASP A 34 8.74 -16.65 -0.31
N LEU A 35 8.12 -16.30 -1.44
CA LEU A 35 6.78 -15.74 -1.48
C LEU A 35 5.75 -16.74 -0.94
N ILE A 36 5.82 -18.02 -1.36
CA ILE A 36 4.93 -19.07 -0.84
C ILE A 36 5.16 -19.28 0.66
N LYS A 37 6.41 -19.28 1.10
CA LYS A 37 6.77 -19.41 2.52
C LYS A 37 6.19 -18.23 3.33
N TRP A 38 6.31 -17.01 2.81
CA TRP A 38 5.76 -15.82 3.46
C TRP A 38 4.23 -15.87 3.56
N VAL A 39 3.54 -16.22 2.48
CA VAL A 39 2.06 -16.36 2.47
C VAL A 39 1.57 -17.43 3.45
N ARG A 40 2.37 -18.48 3.67
CA ARG A 40 2.03 -19.58 4.59
C ARG A 40 2.58 -19.39 6.01
N SER A 41 3.40 -18.36 6.23
CA SER A 41 3.89 -18.07 7.57
C SER A 41 2.77 -17.44 8.39
N ASP A 42 2.28 -18.17 9.40
CA ASP A 42 1.46 -17.63 10.48
C ASP A 42 2.35 -16.74 11.36
N VAL A 43 2.65 -15.55 10.88
CA VAL A 43 3.26 -14.52 11.71
C VAL A 43 2.12 -13.85 12.44
N GLU A 44 1.87 -14.26 13.67
CA GLU A 44 1.01 -13.49 14.56
C GLU A 44 1.61 -12.07 14.70
N PRO A 45 0.91 -11.03 14.21
CA PRO A 45 1.40 -9.69 14.38
C PRO A 45 1.45 -9.37 15.86
N LYS A 46 2.63 -8.98 16.38
CA LYS A 46 2.70 -8.39 17.71
C LYS A 46 1.92 -7.09 17.65
N LEU A 47 0.74 -7.09 18.26
CA LEU A 47 -0.05 -5.89 18.47
C LEU A 47 0.74 -4.95 19.39
N ALA A 48 1.49 -4.03 18.80
CA ALA A 48 1.92 -2.86 19.52
C ALA A 48 0.67 -1.99 19.69
N GLN A 49 0.31 -1.66 20.91
CA GLN A 49 -0.75 -0.70 21.17
C GLN A 49 -0.20 0.67 20.74
N ILE A 50 -0.53 1.08 19.51
CA ILE A 50 -0.18 2.39 18.98
C ILE A 50 -1.35 3.29 19.35
N ASP A 51 -1.08 4.25 20.20
CA ASP A 51 -2.04 5.29 20.54
C ASP A 51 -2.10 6.27 19.35
N VAL A 52 -3.20 6.23 18.61
CA VAL A 52 -3.39 7.07 17.41
C VAL A 52 -3.91 8.42 17.89
N SER A 53 -3.09 9.46 17.73
CA SER A 53 -3.50 10.83 18.04
C SER A 53 -4.72 11.25 17.21
N SER A 54 -5.69 11.85 17.88
CA SER A 54 -6.88 12.46 17.24
C SER A 54 -6.72 13.98 17.03
N GLU A 55 -5.53 14.53 17.21
CA GLU A 55 -5.25 15.96 17.08
C GLU A 55 -5.62 16.53 15.71
N TRP A 56 -5.55 15.72 14.65
CA TRP A 56 -5.94 16.12 13.31
C TRP A 56 -7.41 16.58 13.22
N GLN A 57 -8.29 16.11 14.13
CA GLN A 57 -9.71 16.49 14.18
C GLN A 57 -9.92 17.94 14.59
N THR A 58 -8.91 18.57 15.20
CA THR A 58 -8.94 19.99 15.58
C THR A 58 -8.47 20.91 14.45
N ILE A 59 -7.91 20.33 13.37
CA ILE A 59 -7.37 21.09 12.25
C ILE A 59 -8.48 21.33 11.23
N ASN A 60 -8.67 22.59 10.80
CA ASN A 60 -9.50 22.89 9.64
C ASN A 60 -8.74 22.51 8.37
N LEU A 61 -9.01 21.32 7.84
CA LEU A 61 -8.30 20.77 6.68
C LEU A 61 -8.42 21.64 5.42
N ASN A 62 -9.50 22.40 5.29
CA ASN A 62 -9.72 23.27 4.12
C ASN A 62 -8.95 24.59 4.23
N GLU A 63 -8.83 25.15 5.42
CA GLU A 63 -8.26 26.48 5.65
C GLU A 63 -6.80 26.44 6.07
N SER A 64 -6.35 25.34 6.71
CA SER A 64 -4.96 25.23 7.18
C SER A 64 -3.97 25.22 6.00
N ASP A 65 -2.90 26.01 6.13
CA ASP A 65 -1.94 26.19 5.04
C ASP A 65 -1.08 24.96 4.78
N ASN A 66 -0.58 24.33 5.85
CA ASN A 66 0.31 23.18 5.72
C ASN A 66 0.04 22.16 6.83
N TYR A 67 -0.06 20.88 6.45
CA TYR A 67 -0.14 19.78 7.40
C TYR A 67 0.34 18.47 6.76
N ILE A 68 0.70 17.52 7.61
CA ILE A 68 0.94 16.12 7.25
C ILE A 68 0.17 15.27 8.26
N ILE A 69 -0.76 14.45 7.77
CA ILE A 69 -1.56 13.53 8.60
C ILE A 69 -1.29 12.11 8.14
N TRP A 70 -0.86 11.25 9.05
CA TRP A 70 -0.75 9.84 8.76
C TRP A 70 -2.12 9.17 8.94
N ILE A 71 -2.68 8.67 7.83
CA ILE A 71 -3.99 7.99 7.85
C ILE A 71 -3.85 6.53 8.26
N GLY A 72 -2.67 5.96 8.05
CA GLY A 72 -2.36 4.58 8.36
C GLY A 72 -1.73 3.84 7.20
N HIS A 73 -1.01 2.75 7.46
CA HIS A 73 -0.18 2.09 6.47
C HIS A 73 0.84 3.06 5.85
N SER A 74 0.91 3.09 4.53
CA SER A 74 1.69 4.04 3.73
C SER A 74 0.91 5.28 3.30
N THR A 75 -0.34 5.44 3.78
CA THR A 75 -1.23 6.53 3.40
C THR A 75 -0.99 7.77 4.24
N PHE A 76 -0.60 8.86 3.59
CA PHE A 76 -0.48 10.18 4.18
C PHE A 76 -1.34 11.18 3.41
N LEU A 77 -2.00 12.07 4.15
CA LEU A 77 -2.62 13.27 3.63
C LEU A 77 -1.68 14.44 3.90
N ILE A 78 -1.20 15.06 2.84
CA ILE A 78 -0.23 16.15 2.88
C ILE A 78 -0.86 17.37 2.22
N LYS A 79 -0.85 18.52 2.92
CA LYS A 79 -1.16 19.82 2.32
C LYS A 79 0.05 20.70 2.40
N LYS A 80 0.44 21.28 1.26
CA LYS A 80 1.57 22.18 1.14
C LYS A 80 1.27 23.25 0.09
N ASP A 81 1.36 24.51 0.49
CA ASP A 81 1.22 25.67 -0.40
C ASP A 81 -0.06 25.59 -1.28
N GLY A 82 -1.19 25.20 -0.68
CA GLY A 82 -2.49 25.06 -1.36
C GLY A 82 -2.67 23.77 -2.16
N ILE A 83 -1.67 22.91 -2.24
CA ILE A 83 -1.75 21.62 -2.93
C ILE A 83 -2.02 20.52 -1.91
N THR A 84 -3.06 19.72 -2.12
CA THR A 84 -3.35 18.54 -1.30
C THR A 84 -2.94 17.27 -2.05
N ILE A 85 -2.17 16.42 -1.39
CA ILE A 85 -1.64 15.17 -1.93
C ILE A 85 -2.05 14.03 -1.00
N LEU A 86 -2.57 12.96 -1.58
CA LEU A 86 -2.83 11.70 -0.88
C LEU A 86 -1.87 10.64 -1.42
N THR A 87 -1.01 10.10 -0.55
CA THR A 87 -0.06 9.06 -0.95
C THR A 87 -0.66 7.68 -0.72
N ASP A 88 -0.39 6.75 -1.65
CA ASP A 88 -0.73 5.32 -1.56
C ASP A 88 -2.06 5.05 -0.80
N PRO A 89 -3.22 5.46 -1.35
CA PRO A 89 -4.48 5.49 -0.62
C PRO A 89 -5.03 4.08 -0.37
N VAL A 90 -4.79 3.55 0.82
CA VAL A 90 -5.32 2.27 1.29
C VAL A 90 -6.29 2.51 2.44
N PHE A 91 -7.59 2.45 2.19
CA PHE A 91 -8.66 2.60 3.20
C PHE A 91 -9.35 1.29 3.54
N SER A 92 -9.05 0.20 2.81
CA SER A 92 -9.60 -1.13 3.05
C SER A 92 -9.05 -1.77 4.31
N ASP A 93 -9.77 -2.75 4.85
CA ASP A 93 -9.35 -3.52 6.02
C ASP A 93 -8.11 -4.40 5.74
N ARG A 94 -7.76 -4.58 4.48
CA ARG A 94 -6.58 -5.34 4.03
C ARG A 94 -5.82 -4.58 2.97
N ALA A 95 -4.51 -4.62 3.05
CA ALA A 95 -3.63 -4.08 2.01
C ALA A 95 -3.54 -5.08 0.83
N SER A 96 -4.67 -5.34 0.18
CA SER A 96 -4.77 -6.30 -0.92
C SER A 96 -5.95 -5.94 -1.82
N PRO A 97 -5.85 -6.19 -3.14
CA PRO A 97 -6.99 -6.06 -4.05
C PRO A 97 -8.07 -7.13 -3.82
N PHE A 98 -7.77 -8.18 -3.06
CA PHE A 98 -8.69 -9.27 -2.76
C PHE A 98 -9.15 -9.19 -1.30
N LYS A 99 -10.49 -9.27 -1.08
CA LYS A 99 -11.10 -9.10 0.25
C LYS A 99 -10.58 -10.05 1.34
N ASN A 100 -10.18 -11.26 0.96
CA ASN A 100 -9.81 -12.33 1.91
C ASN A 100 -8.34 -12.73 1.83
N VAL A 101 -7.49 -11.95 1.14
CA VAL A 101 -6.08 -12.27 0.93
C VAL A 101 -5.22 -11.10 1.41
N GLY A 102 -4.10 -11.41 2.05
CA GLY A 102 -3.16 -10.42 2.56
C GLY A 102 -3.38 -10.04 4.03
N PRO A 103 -2.44 -9.33 4.62
CA PRO A 103 -2.47 -8.96 6.02
C PRO A 103 -3.66 -8.04 6.32
N GLU A 104 -4.31 -8.31 7.44
CA GLU A 104 -5.37 -7.47 7.96
C GLU A 104 -4.77 -6.20 8.59
N ARG A 105 -5.51 -5.12 8.49
CA ARG A 105 -5.14 -3.86 9.14
C ARG A 105 -5.25 -4.03 10.66
N LEU A 106 -4.21 -3.66 11.38
CA LEU A 106 -4.16 -3.74 12.84
C LEU A 106 -4.80 -2.51 13.52
N ILE A 107 -4.78 -1.38 12.81
CA ILE A 107 -5.26 -0.10 13.30
C ILE A 107 -6.20 0.47 12.24
N PRO A 108 -7.42 0.92 12.59
CA PRO A 108 -8.31 1.55 11.63
C PRO A 108 -7.67 2.81 11.02
N PRO A 109 -8.09 3.24 9.82
CA PRO A 109 -7.64 4.50 9.26
C PRO A 109 -7.98 5.67 10.22
N ALA A 110 -7.07 6.63 10.36
CA ALA A 110 -7.29 7.80 11.20
C ALA A 110 -8.49 8.63 10.74
N MET A 111 -8.81 8.60 9.45
CA MET A 111 -9.99 9.25 8.86
C MET A 111 -10.57 8.38 7.73
N SER A 112 -11.85 8.56 7.44
CA SER A 112 -12.53 7.94 6.30
C SER A 112 -12.33 8.76 5.01
N ILE A 113 -12.68 8.17 3.87
CA ILE A 113 -12.63 8.86 2.56
C ILE A 113 -13.52 10.11 2.57
N ASP A 114 -14.69 10.05 3.22
CA ASP A 114 -15.65 11.16 3.28
C ASP A 114 -15.17 12.34 4.12
N GLN A 115 -14.10 12.16 4.91
CA GLN A 115 -13.49 13.20 5.74
C GLN A 115 -12.31 13.89 5.04
N LEU A 116 -11.96 13.46 3.83
CA LEU A 116 -10.91 14.10 3.03
C LEU A 116 -11.37 15.48 2.55
N PRO A 117 -10.47 16.49 2.49
CA PRO A 117 -10.80 17.85 2.02
C PRO A 117 -11.05 17.91 0.52
#